data_25d168e2f57615e48d3fe260dec7c77d
#
_entry.id   25d168e2f57615e48d3fe260dec7c77d
#
_cell.length_a   1.000
_cell.length_b   1.000
_cell.length_c   1.000
_cell.angle_alpha   90.00
_cell.angle_beta   90.00
_cell.angle_gamma   90.00
#
_symmetry.space_group_name_H-M   'P 1'
#
loop_
_entity.id
_entity.type
_entity.pdbx_description
1 polymer ?
#
loop_
_entity_poly.entity_id
_entity_poly.type
_entity_poly.pdbx_seq_one_letter_code
_entity_poly.pdbx_strand_id
1 'polypeptide(L)'
;MLRTLVTFLLLALASVAFAEDGARSEFTDSRDGRVYRTVEIGGQVWFAENLAYAAKGSFCYGGAAKGCSERLYPKDVAEKACPAGWRLPSNDDFQKLYGYAGKTGVRSVGNALKAKSGWDRNGNGFDDFGFDAKPAGYCESRKKCEYRDCFLSMWSSTENISWSLYCVDEDFNKGTYSKTAALSVRCIKE
;
A
#
# COMPACT_ATOMS: atom_id res chain seq x y z
N MET A 1 72.04 0.67 8.63
CA MET A 1 70.89 -0.07 8.03
C MET A 1 69.61 0.35 8.77
N LEU A 2 68.89 1.29 8.19
CA LEU A 2 67.66 1.85 8.78
C LEU A 2 66.46 1.16 8.08
N ARG A 3 65.68 0.34 8.79
CA ARG A 3 64.48 -0.32 8.27
C ARG A 3 63.26 0.60 8.53
N THR A 4 62.77 1.20 7.45
CA THR A 4 61.53 2.00 7.48
C THR A 4 60.32 1.06 7.49
N LEU A 5 59.56 1.03 8.57
CA LEU A 5 58.26 0.37 8.66
C LEU A 5 57.21 1.27 8.03
N VAL A 6 56.66 0.85 6.88
CA VAL A 6 55.49 1.49 6.26
C VAL A 6 54.22 0.83 6.81
N THR A 7 53.51 1.57 7.67
CA THR A 7 52.24 1.13 8.21
C THR A 7 51.14 1.49 7.19
N PHE A 8 50.55 0.47 6.57
CA PHE A 8 49.34 0.65 5.72
C PHE A 8 48.10 0.81 6.61
N LEU A 9 47.56 2.00 6.63
CA LEU A 9 46.28 2.32 7.25
C LEU A 9 45.16 1.89 6.26
N LEU A 10 44.51 0.76 6.51
CA LEU A 10 43.31 0.32 5.78
C LEU A 10 42.14 1.19 6.23
N LEU A 11 41.75 2.18 5.44
CA LEU A 11 40.44 2.86 5.58
C LEU A 11 39.36 1.89 5.11
N ALA A 12 38.59 1.36 6.03
CA ALA A 12 37.32 0.68 5.73
C ALA A 12 36.30 1.74 5.31
N LEU A 13 36.05 1.85 4.01
CA LEU A 13 34.91 2.61 3.48
C LEU A 13 33.65 1.81 3.81
N ALA A 14 32.93 2.25 4.85
CA ALA A 14 31.57 1.79 5.08
C ALA A 14 30.69 2.34 3.94
N SER A 15 30.34 1.50 2.97
CA SER A 15 29.35 1.82 1.96
C SER A 15 27.98 1.92 2.63
N VAL A 16 27.47 3.13 2.78
CA VAL A 16 26.08 3.36 3.11
C VAL A 16 25.29 2.97 1.86
N ALA A 17 24.70 1.79 1.86
CA ALA A 17 23.74 1.40 0.82
C ALA A 17 22.49 2.27 1.01
N PHE A 18 22.33 3.27 0.15
CA PHE A 18 21.03 3.91 -0.01
C PHE A 18 20.13 2.87 -0.67
N ALA A 19 19.01 2.53 0.00
CA ALA A 19 17.97 1.73 -0.63
C ALA A 19 17.47 2.50 -1.85
N GLU A 20 17.51 1.89 -3.04
CA GLU A 20 16.96 2.50 -4.25
C GLU A 20 15.43 2.54 -4.09
N ASP A 21 14.87 3.71 -4.33
CA ASP A 21 13.43 3.93 -4.35
C ASP A 21 12.77 3.00 -5.37
N GLY A 22 11.70 2.33 -4.96
CA GLY A 22 11.08 1.28 -5.76
C GLY A 22 11.76 -0.09 -5.65
N ALA A 23 12.67 -0.30 -4.68
CA ALA A 23 13.21 -1.62 -4.38
C ALA A 23 12.04 -2.58 -4.10
N ARG A 24 11.93 -3.62 -4.91
CA ARG A 24 10.85 -4.61 -4.84
C ARG A 24 11.33 -5.86 -4.13
N SER A 25 10.51 -6.38 -3.24
CA SER A 25 10.72 -7.65 -2.59
C SER A 25 9.39 -8.39 -2.40
N GLU A 26 9.42 -9.53 -1.75
CA GLU A 26 8.22 -10.32 -1.48
C GLU A 26 8.12 -10.64 0.00
N PHE A 27 6.89 -10.77 0.46
CA PHE A 27 6.55 -11.21 1.80
C PHE A 27 5.56 -12.37 1.73
N THR A 28 5.86 -13.49 2.38
CA THR A 28 4.93 -14.62 2.50
C THR A 28 4.15 -14.51 3.81
N ASP A 29 2.83 -14.39 3.71
CA ASP A 29 1.94 -14.42 4.87
C ASP A 29 1.82 -15.86 5.38
N SER A 30 2.39 -16.11 6.55
CA SER A 30 2.41 -17.46 7.15
C SER A 30 1.02 -17.98 7.56
N ARG A 31 -0.01 -17.12 7.57
CA ARG A 31 -1.38 -17.51 7.96
C ARG A 31 -2.12 -18.26 6.86
N ASP A 32 -1.81 -17.99 5.58
CA ASP A 32 -2.47 -18.61 4.42
C ASP A 32 -1.51 -18.98 3.28
N GLY A 33 -0.20 -18.72 3.44
CA GLY A 33 0.84 -19.00 2.46
C GLY A 33 0.87 -18.05 1.26
N ARG A 34 0.06 -17.00 1.27
CA ARG A 34 0.00 -16.04 0.16
C ARG A 34 1.27 -15.19 0.14
N VAL A 35 1.82 -15.02 -1.05
CA VAL A 35 2.95 -14.12 -1.31
C VAL A 35 2.42 -12.77 -1.75
N TYR A 36 2.87 -11.71 -1.11
CA TYR A 36 2.60 -10.32 -1.44
C TYR A 36 3.88 -9.66 -1.95
N ARG A 37 3.79 -8.98 -3.08
CA ARG A 37 4.85 -8.07 -3.51
C ARG A 37 4.93 -6.90 -2.55
N THR A 38 6.14 -6.42 -2.31
CA THR A 38 6.38 -5.24 -1.47
C THR A 38 7.25 -4.24 -2.21
N VAL A 39 7.13 -2.97 -1.84
CA VAL A 39 7.87 -1.87 -2.44
C VAL A 39 8.28 -0.87 -1.38
N GLU A 40 9.49 -0.34 -1.48
CA GLU A 40 9.94 0.78 -0.66
C GLU A 40 9.69 2.10 -1.37
N ILE A 41 9.03 3.03 -0.69
CA ILE A 41 8.69 4.36 -1.21
C ILE A 41 8.97 5.38 -0.10
N GLY A 42 9.93 6.26 -0.31
CA GLY A 42 10.27 7.31 0.65
C GLY A 42 10.67 6.80 2.03
N GLY A 43 11.38 5.67 2.10
CA GLY A 43 11.80 5.02 3.35
C GLY A 43 10.67 4.26 4.06
N GLN A 44 9.53 4.05 3.40
CA GLN A 44 8.41 3.24 3.89
C GLN A 44 8.23 2.00 3.03
N VAL A 45 8.17 0.81 3.65
CA VAL A 45 7.92 -0.44 2.92
C VAL A 45 6.43 -0.77 2.96
N TRP A 46 5.81 -0.84 1.79
CA TRP A 46 4.38 -1.08 1.59
C TRP A 46 4.13 -2.42 0.91
N PHE A 47 2.99 -3.04 1.18
CA PHE A 47 2.47 -4.03 0.24
C PHE A 47 2.18 -3.35 -1.10
N ALA A 48 2.63 -3.94 -2.20
CA ALA A 48 2.29 -3.50 -3.56
C ALA A 48 0.96 -4.10 -4.06
N GLU A 49 0.16 -4.64 -3.15
CA GLU A 49 -1.14 -5.28 -3.41
C GLU A 49 -2.12 -5.00 -2.28
N ASN A 50 -3.41 -4.99 -2.59
CA ASN A 50 -4.44 -4.97 -1.56
C ASN A 50 -4.40 -6.29 -0.79
N LEU A 51 -4.53 -6.22 0.54
CA LEU A 51 -4.57 -7.41 1.38
C LEU A 51 -5.75 -8.32 0.98
N ALA A 52 -5.48 -9.61 0.85
CA ALA A 52 -6.48 -10.60 0.48
C ALA A 52 -6.70 -11.69 1.54
N TYR A 53 -6.04 -11.60 2.69
CA TYR A 53 -6.22 -12.53 3.80
C TYR A 53 -7.68 -12.61 4.24
N ALA A 54 -8.21 -13.84 4.32
CA ALA A 54 -9.61 -14.09 4.66
C ALA A 54 -9.87 -13.97 6.19
N ALA A 55 -9.58 -12.80 6.77
CA ALA A 55 -9.88 -12.51 8.16
C ALA A 55 -11.38 -12.68 8.45
N LYS A 56 -11.71 -13.22 9.65
CA LYS A 56 -13.10 -13.36 10.07
C LYS A 56 -13.80 -12.00 10.06
N GLY A 57 -14.88 -11.87 9.31
CA GLY A 57 -15.61 -10.62 9.13
C GLY A 57 -15.32 -9.89 7.83
N SER A 58 -14.16 -10.11 7.17
CA SER A 58 -13.89 -9.60 5.83
C SER A 58 -14.74 -10.35 4.77
N PHE A 59 -14.95 -9.73 3.61
CA PHE A 59 -15.74 -10.31 2.52
C PHE A 59 -15.29 -9.78 1.16
N CYS A 60 -15.67 -10.46 0.09
CA CYS A 60 -15.45 -10.02 -1.29
C CYS A 60 -16.43 -8.91 -1.67
N TYR A 61 -16.11 -8.12 -2.69
CA TYR A 61 -17.07 -7.20 -3.28
C TYR A 61 -18.39 -7.93 -3.62
N GLY A 62 -19.53 -7.31 -3.28
CA GLY A 62 -20.84 -7.97 -3.39
C GLY A 62 -21.19 -8.90 -2.24
N GLY A 63 -20.37 -8.97 -1.18
CA GLY A 63 -20.68 -9.64 0.08
C GLY A 63 -20.35 -11.13 0.15
N ALA A 64 -19.78 -11.73 -0.91
CA ALA A 64 -19.38 -13.14 -0.89
C ALA A 64 -18.27 -13.39 0.13
N ALA A 65 -18.28 -14.57 0.78
CA ALA A 65 -17.29 -14.92 1.80
C ALA A 65 -15.95 -15.42 1.23
N LYS A 66 -15.95 -15.98 0.00
CA LYS A 66 -14.82 -16.62 -0.66
C LYS A 66 -14.81 -16.35 -2.17
N GLY A 67 -13.75 -16.70 -2.84
CA GLY A 67 -13.64 -16.71 -4.31
C GLY A 67 -13.21 -15.38 -4.93
N CYS A 68 -12.60 -14.47 -4.18
CA CYS A 68 -12.04 -13.23 -4.71
C CYS A 68 -10.53 -13.13 -4.47
N SER A 69 -9.86 -12.40 -5.36
CA SER A 69 -8.45 -12.01 -5.21
C SER A 69 -8.25 -10.81 -4.29
N GLU A 70 -9.32 -10.04 -4.04
CA GLU A 70 -9.32 -8.82 -3.25
C GLU A 70 -10.44 -8.87 -2.21
N ARG A 71 -10.19 -8.32 -1.05
CA ARG A 71 -11.15 -8.32 0.05
C ARG A 71 -11.37 -6.92 0.60
N LEU A 72 -12.57 -6.75 1.13
CA LEU A 72 -12.97 -5.55 1.86
C LEU A 72 -13.13 -5.88 3.34
N TYR A 73 -12.71 -4.97 4.17
CA TYR A 73 -12.61 -5.15 5.62
C TYR A 73 -13.42 -4.06 6.33
N PRO A 74 -14.39 -4.42 7.19
CA PRO A 74 -14.91 -3.49 8.19
C PRO A 74 -13.75 -2.94 9.05
N LYS A 75 -13.92 -1.75 9.61
CA LYS A 75 -12.84 -1.03 10.31
C LYS A 75 -12.21 -1.84 11.45
N ASP A 76 -13.01 -2.45 12.29
CA ASP A 76 -12.58 -3.29 13.42
C ASP A 76 -11.82 -4.56 13.00
N VAL A 77 -12.12 -5.07 11.79
CA VAL A 77 -11.38 -6.18 11.18
C VAL A 77 -10.08 -5.68 10.55
N ALA A 78 -10.11 -4.53 9.86
CA ALA A 78 -8.95 -3.94 9.21
C ALA A 78 -7.80 -3.65 10.19
N GLU A 79 -8.11 -3.20 11.40
CA GLU A 79 -7.14 -2.89 12.46
C GLU A 79 -6.26 -4.08 12.87
N LYS A 80 -6.73 -5.30 12.60
CA LYS A 80 -6.07 -6.56 12.98
C LYS A 80 -5.75 -7.45 11.78
N ALA A 81 -5.97 -6.92 10.56
CA ALA A 81 -5.88 -7.75 9.36
C ALA A 81 -4.45 -7.96 8.86
N CYS A 82 -3.55 -7.01 9.07
CA CYS A 82 -2.16 -7.14 8.64
C CYS A 82 -1.42 -8.26 9.38
N PRO A 83 -0.49 -8.97 8.72
CA PRO A 83 0.29 -10.04 9.34
C PRO A 83 1.33 -9.49 10.34
N ALA A 84 1.95 -10.37 11.11
CA ALA A 84 3.02 -9.99 12.06
C ALA A 84 4.17 -9.27 11.34
N GLY A 85 4.70 -8.19 11.96
CA GLY A 85 5.72 -7.30 11.39
C GLY A 85 5.15 -6.27 10.40
N TRP A 86 3.81 -6.26 10.22
CA TRP A 86 3.08 -5.33 9.36
C TRP A 86 1.88 -4.77 10.10
N ARG A 87 1.50 -3.56 9.78
CA ARG A 87 0.39 -2.88 10.41
C ARG A 87 -0.50 -2.13 9.41
N LEU A 88 -1.68 -1.78 9.84
CA LEU A 88 -2.53 -0.84 9.11
C LEU A 88 -1.85 0.55 9.11
N PRO A 89 -1.70 1.23 7.96
CA PRO A 89 -1.07 2.55 7.91
C PRO A 89 -1.87 3.59 8.69
N SER A 90 -1.18 4.50 9.37
CA SER A 90 -1.80 5.69 9.94
C SER A 90 -2.07 6.76 8.86
N ASN A 91 -2.82 7.80 9.22
CA ASN A 91 -2.95 8.97 8.36
C ASN A 91 -1.57 9.59 8.05
N ASP A 92 -0.67 9.63 9.02
CA ASP A 92 0.66 10.21 8.84
C ASP A 92 1.53 9.38 7.89
N ASP A 93 1.36 8.06 7.85
CA ASP A 93 2.04 7.22 6.87
C ASP A 93 1.59 7.54 5.44
N PHE A 94 0.29 7.69 5.23
CA PHE A 94 -0.24 8.10 3.93
C PHE A 94 0.17 9.54 3.56
N GLN A 95 0.22 10.45 4.52
CA GLN A 95 0.71 11.81 4.29
C GLN A 95 2.20 11.83 3.90
N LYS A 96 3.03 10.98 4.51
CA LYS A 96 4.43 10.81 4.12
C LYS A 96 4.55 10.28 2.70
N LEU A 97 3.79 9.23 2.35
CA LEU A 97 3.73 8.69 0.98
C LEU A 97 3.32 9.77 -0.02
N TYR A 98 2.23 10.49 0.25
CA TYR A 98 1.75 11.59 -0.59
C TYR A 98 2.80 12.69 -0.76
N GLY A 99 3.37 13.14 0.34
CA GLY A 99 4.37 14.22 0.35
C GLY A 99 5.68 13.82 -0.32
N TYR A 100 6.10 12.56 -0.19
CA TYR A 100 7.24 12.04 -0.90
C TYR A 100 6.98 12.01 -2.41
N ALA A 101 5.90 11.35 -2.85
CA ALA A 101 5.54 11.24 -4.26
C ALA A 101 5.41 12.62 -4.92
N GLY A 102 4.79 13.60 -4.25
CA GLY A 102 4.64 14.96 -4.77
C GLY A 102 5.97 15.73 -4.95
N LYS A 103 7.04 15.34 -4.25
CA LYS A 103 8.36 15.97 -4.37
C LYS A 103 9.22 15.38 -5.48
N THR A 104 8.88 14.22 -6.03
CA THR A 104 9.66 13.54 -7.08
C THR A 104 9.40 14.10 -8.48
N GLY A 105 8.51 15.08 -8.62
CA GLY A 105 8.20 15.71 -9.91
C GLY A 105 7.19 14.91 -10.76
N VAL A 106 6.48 13.95 -10.18
CA VAL A 106 5.38 13.26 -10.87
C VAL A 106 4.27 14.24 -11.26
N ARG A 107 3.60 13.99 -12.37
CA ARG A 107 2.50 14.84 -12.87
C ARG A 107 1.35 14.94 -11.87
N SER A 108 0.98 13.81 -11.27
CA SER A 108 0.01 13.74 -10.19
C SER A 108 0.28 12.53 -9.30
N VAL A 109 0.05 12.66 -8.00
CA VAL A 109 0.31 11.60 -7.02
C VAL A 109 -0.62 10.41 -7.24
N GLY A 110 -1.89 10.66 -7.54
CA GLY A 110 -2.85 9.59 -7.76
C GLY A 110 -2.46 8.72 -8.97
N ASN A 111 -2.13 9.32 -10.11
CA ASN A 111 -1.71 8.56 -11.29
C ASN A 111 -0.37 7.84 -11.09
N ALA A 112 0.55 8.42 -10.32
CA ALA A 112 1.82 7.78 -9.98
C ALA A 112 1.66 6.53 -9.10
N LEU A 113 0.59 6.46 -8.30
CA LEU A 113 0.29 5.31 -7.42
C LEU A 113 -0.67 4.30 -8.07
N LYS A 114 -1.56 4.71 -8.97
CA LYS A 114 -2.52 3.82 -9.65
C LYS A 114 -1.81 2.83 -10.56
N ALA A 115 -2.32 1.59 -10.58
CA ALA A 115 -1.91 0.55 -11.51
C ALA A 115 -2.06 0.97 -12.98
N LYS A 116 -1.22 0.42 -13.85
CA LYS A 116 -1.24 0.64 -15.30
C LYS A 116 -2.44 0.00 -16.01
N SER A 117 -3.25 -0.79 -15.28
CA SER A 117 -4.41 -1.49 -15.81
C SER A 117 -5.44 -1.78 -14.73
N GLY A 118 -6.68 -2.05 -15.13
CA GLY A 118 -7.76 -2.46 -14.24
C GLY A 118 -8.68 -1.32 -13.81
N TRP A 119 -8.37 -0.08 -14.15
CA TRP A 119 -9.23 1.07 -13.89
C TRP A 119 -10.13 1.37 -15.07
N ASP A 120 -11.43 1.53 -14.82
CA ASP A 120 -12.41 1.99 -15.77
C ASP A 120 -12.16 3.43 -16.27
N ARG A 121 -12.90 3.83 -17.30
CA ARG A 121 -12.97 5.22 -17.84
C ARG A 121 -11.59 5.83 -18.15
N ASN A 122 -10.65 5.02 -18.66
CA ASN A 122 -9.27 5.43 -18.92
C ASN A 122 -8.53 5.94 -17.67
N GLY A 123 -8.95 5.51 -16.48
CA GLY A 123 -8.41 5.91 -15.20
C GLY A 123 -7.11 5.21 -14.79
N ASN A 124 -6.49 4.42 -15.69
CA ASN A 124 -5.21 3.77 -15.41
C ASN A 124 -4.12 4.80 -15.11
N GLY A 125 -3.25 4.45 -14.17
CA GLY A 125 -2.10 5.27 -13.78
C GLY A 125 -0.80 4.88 -14.46
N PHE A 126 0.29 5.40 -13.92
CA PHE A 126 1.65 5.14 -14.42
C PHE A 126 2.42 4.17 -13.54
N ASP A 127 1.97 3.96 -12.29
CA ASP A 127 2.64 3.11 -11.30
C ASP A 127 4.14 3.41 -11.21
N ASP A 128 4.49 4.70 -11.05
CA ASP A 128 5.86 5.18 -11.08
C ASP A 128 6.71 4.63 -9.94
N PHE A 129 6.07 4.27 -8.82
CA PHE A 129 6.71 3.76 -7.61
C PHE A 129 6.55 2.25 -7.41
N GLY A 130 5.79 1.54 -8.24
CA GLY A 130 5.47 0.13 -8.01
C GLY A 130 4.46 -0.11 -6.89
N PHE A 131 3.69 0.91 -6.50
CA PHE A 131 2.62 0.79 -5.52
C PHE A 131 1.45 -0.05 -6.03
N ASP A 132 1.24 -0.09 -7.35
CA ASP A 132 0.27 -0.91 -8.10
C ASP A 132 -1.14 -0.87 -7.47
N ALA A 133 -1.65 0.35 -7.22
CA ALA A 133 -2.98 0.53 -6.65
C ALA A 133 -4.06 0.10 -7.65
N LYS A 134 -4.72 -1.02 -7.37
CA LYS A 134 -5.85 -1.53 -8.18
C LYS A 134 -7.18 -1.14 -7.57
N PRO A 135 -8.19 -0.82 -8.41
CA PRO A 135 -9.52 -0.50 -7.91
C PRO A 135 -10.17 -1.75 -7.31
N ALA A 136 -10.90 -1.59 -6.22
CA ALA A 136 -11.60 -2.66 -5.52
C ALA A 136 -13.01 -2.26 -5.08
N GLY A 137 -13.38 -1.00 -5.30
CA GLY A 137 -14.61 -0.41 -4.80
C GLY A 137 -14.62 -0.27 -3.29
N TYR A 138 -15.80 -0.07 -2.75
CA TYR A 138 -16.07 -0.09 -1.32
C TYR A 138 -17.48 -0.62 -1.05
N CYS A 139 -17.79 -0.94 0.19
CA CYS A 139 -19.15 -1.31 0.57
C CYS A 139 -19.58 -0.53 1.81
N GLU A 140 -20.73 0.14 1.76
CA GLU A 140 -21.40 0.71 2.95
C GLU A 140 -21.92 -0.37 3.88
N SER A 141 -22.31 -1.51 3.29
CA SER A 141 -22.70 -2.75 3.97
C SER A 141 -22.38 -3.93 3.05
N ARG A 142 -22.47 -5.17 3.57
CA ARG A 142 -22.25 -6.40 2.77
C ARG A 142 -23.10 -6.49 1.49
N LYS A 143 -24.23 -5.80 1.44
CA LYS A 143 -25.17 -5.83 0.30
C LYS A 143 -25.13 -4.58 -0.56
N LYS A 144 -24.45 -3.51 -0.12
CA LYS A 144 -24.37 -2.23 -0.84
C LYS A 144 -22.92 -1.92 -1.12
N CYS A 145 -22.45 -2.37 -2.27
CA CYS A 145 -21.09 -2.14 -2.77
C CYS A 145 -21.12 -1.35 -4.08
N GLU A 146 -20.18 -0.44 -4.26
CA GLU A 146 -20.14 0.49 -5.37
C GLU A 146 -18.73 0.63 -5.95
N TYR A 147 -18.63 1.03 -7.23
CA TYR A 147 -17.42 1.45 -7.94
C TYR A 147 -16.28 0.43 -8.00
N ARG A 148 -16.57 -0.87 -8.20
CA ARG A 148 -15.58 -1.95 -8.17
C ARG A 148 -14.34 -1.66 -8.99
N ASP A 149 -14.50 -1.23 -10.23
CA ASP A 149 -13.42 -1.05 -11.19
C ASP A 149 -13.04 0.43 -11.38
N CYS A 150 -13.57 1.32 -10.52
CA CYS A 150 -13.40 2.77 -10.64
C CYS A 150 -12.95 3.46 -9.34
N PHE A 151 -12.87 2.74 -8.23
CA PHE A 151 -12.54 3.33 -6.94
C PHE A 151 -11.69 2.39 -6.09
N LEU A 152 -10.73 2.94 -5.39
CA LEU A 152 -10.00 2.29 -4.32
C LEU A 152 -10.06 3.18 -3.10
N SER A 153 -10.56 2.67 -1.99
CA SER A 153 -10.41 3.33 -0.69
C SER A 153 -9.73 2.39 0.29
N MET A 154 -8.74 2.90 0.98
CA MET A 154 -7.92 2.14 1.93
C MET A 154 -8.11 2.71 3.34
N TRP A 155 -8.35 1.82 4.31
CA TRP A 155 -8.40 2.22 5.71
C TRP A 155 -7.06 2.77 6.20
N SER A 156 -7.12 3.82 6.99
CA SER A 156 -6.06 4.23 7.90
C SER A 156 -6.32 3.67 9.31
N SER A 157 -5.30 3.47 10.13
CA SER A 157 -5.45 3.16 11.57
C SER A 157 -5.97 4.37 12.36
N THR A 158 -5.78 5.58 11.84
CA THR A 158 -6.37 6.80 12.40
C THR A 158 -7.89 6.74 12.27
N GLU A 159 -8.60 7.12 13.33
CA GLU A 159 -10.04 6.96 13.42
C GLU A 159 -10.79 7.63 12.25
N ASN A 160 -11.70 6.88 11.64
CA ASN A 160 -12.57 7.30 10.54
C ASN A 160 -11.87 7.82 9.28
N ILE A 161 -10.54 7.80 9.20
CA ILE A 161 -9.80 8.28 8.05
C ILE A 161 -9.56 7.14 7.05
N SER A 162 -9.69 7.48 5.78
CA SER A 162 -9.30 6.66 4.63
C SER A 162 -8.54 7.49 3.62
N TRP A 163 -7.84 6.81 2.70
CA TRP A 163 -7.21 7.41 1.55
C TRP A 163 -7.69 6.73 0.28
N SER A 164 -8.01 7.51 -0.75
CA SER A 164 -8.75 7.03 -1.90
C SER A 164 -8.18 7.51 -3.23
N LEU A 165 -8.32 6.65 -4.24
CA LEU A 165 -8.04 6.91 -5.65
C LEU A 165 -9.32 6.68 -6.44
N TYR A 166 -9.56 7.51 -7.46
CA TYR A 166 -10.75 7.43 -8.29
C TYR A 166 -10.38 7.41 -9.78
N CYS A 167 -11.13 6.66 -10.60
CA CYS A 167 -10.81 6.47 -12.02
C CYS A 167 -10.90 7.77 -12.84
N VAL A 168 -11.67 8.75 -12.40
CA VAL A 168 -11.84 10.05 -13.06
C VAL A 168 -11.08 11.19 -12.39
N ASP A 169 -10.24 10.87 -11.42
CA ASP A 169 -9.46 11.84 -10.64
C ASP A 169 -7.97 11.45 -10.67
N GLU A 170 -7.10 12.43 -10.75
CA GLU A 170 -5.65 12.24 -10.74
C GLU A 170 -5.04 12.35 -9.33
N ASP A 171 -5.85 12.73 -8.33
CA ASP A 171 -5.39 12.93 -6.96
C ASP A 171 -5.47 11.68 -6.09
N PHE A 172 -4.70 11.71 -5.01
CA PHE A 172 -4.79 10.76 -3.91
C PHE A 172 -5.41 11.46 -2.71
N ASN A 173 -6.67 11.17 -2.44
CA ASN A 173 -7.53 11.99 -1.58
C ASN A 173 -7.73 11.38 -0.20
N LYS A 174 -7.61 12.21 0.83
CA LYS A 174 -8.04 11.87 2.19
C LYS A 174 -9.56 12.02 2.32
N GLY A 175 -10.20 11.00 2.88
CA GLY A 175 -11.63 10.98 3.15
C GLY A 175 -11.97 10.40 4.51
N THR A 176 -13.26 10.30 4.76
CA THR A 176 -13.80 9.68 5.96
C THR A 176 -14.92 8.71 5.62
N TYR A 177 -14.99 7.61 6.34
CA TYR A 177 -16.07 6.62 6.21
C TYR A 177 -16.66 6.24 7.57
N SER A 178 -17.91 5.83 7.56
CA SER A 178 -18.52 5.18 8.72
C SER A 178 -17.77 3.89 9.07
N LYS A 179 -17.67 3.57 10.35
CA LYS A 179 -17.08 2.31 10.84
C LYS A 179 -17.77 1.05 10.31
N THR A 180 -19.00 1.18 9.81
CA THR A 180 -19.77 0.08 9.19
C THR A 180 -19.37 -0.17 7.73
N ALA A 181 -18.68 0.77 7.10
CA ALA A 181 -18.17 0.56 5.76
C ALA A 181 -17.05 -0.50 5.74
N ALA A 182 -16.89 -1.13 4.59
CA ALA A 182 -15.78 -2.04 4.34
C ALA A 182 -14.93 -1.51 3.18
N LEU A 183 -13.65 -1.32 3.44
CA LEU A 183 -12.66 -0.80 2.50
C LEU A 183 -11.51 -1.79 2.34
N SER A 184 -10.64 -1.52 1.39
CA SER A 184 -9.39 -2.23 1.23
C SER A 184 -8.42 -1.98 2.39
N VAL A 185 -7.48 -2.90 2.56
CA VAL A 185 -6.34 -2.75 3.46
C VAL A 185 -5.06 -2.87 2.65
N ARG A 186 -4.13 -1.97 2.90
CA ARG A 186 -2.78 -2.01 2.36
C ARG A 186 -1.81 -1.90 3.52
N CYS A 187 -1.10 -2.99 3.81
CA CYS A 187 -0.22 -3.03 4.97
C CYS A 187 1.10 -2.28 4.73
N ILE A 188 1.62 -1.70 5.80
CA ILE A 188 2.94 -1.08 5.86
C ILE A 188 3.79 -1.82 6.89
N LYS A 189 5.10 -1.95 6.65
CA LYS A 189 6.04 -2.59 7.57
C LYS A 189 6.19 -1.77 8.85
N GLU A 190 6.31 -2.44 9.99
CA GLU A 190 6.60 -1.83 11.30
C GLU A 190 8.00 -1.25 11.37
#